data_17dcf9bc8961274a5d5bc5d0dd13ac95
#
_entry.id   17dcf9bc8961274a5d5bc5d0dd13ac95
#
_cell.length_a   1.000
_cell.length_b   1.000
_cell.length_c   1.000
_cell.angle_alpha   90.00
_cell.angle_beta   90.00
_cell.angle_gamma   90.00
#
_symmetry.space_group_name_H-M   'P 1'
#
loop_
_entity.id
_entity.type
_entity.pdbx_description
1 polymer ?
#
loop_
_entity_poly.entity_id
_entity_poly.type
_entity_poly.pdbx_seq_one_letter_code
_entity_poly.pdbx_strand_id
1 'polypeptide(L)'
;PDASFTGGLAMCVEVAKLLADRDQRGVAMHAWGAGASLMQNVHVGFACPNTVTLEIAPAYGPLHSLVVGDSLQMEGGMVLPPEKPGLGVELTEEVKNRFPFIPGSGEFNNVVGKEMQQYDARTAEQADSSKW
;
A
#
# COMPACT_ATOMS: atom_id res chain seq x y z
N PRO A 1 7.17 9.32 5.55
CA PRO A 1 6.51 9.72 4.30
C PRO A 1 5.73 8.55 3.72
N ASP A 2 4.87 8.85 2.75
CA ASP A 2 4.12 7.87 1.94
C ASP A 2 4.19 8.31 0.48
N ALA A 3 4.64 7.43 -0.39
CA ALA A 3 4.81 7.74 -1.80
C ALA A 3 3.50 8.15 -2.51
N SER A 4 2.35 7.68 -2.00
CA SER A 4 1.03 8.02 -2.56
C SER A 4 0.62 9.48 -2.25
N PHE A 5 1.17 10.09 -1.19
CA PHE A 5 0.79 11.42 -0.71
C PHE A 5 1.92 12.45 -0.76
N THR A 6 3.18 12.01 -0.72
CA THR A 6 4.34 12.91 -0.61
C THR A 6 4.87 13.38 -1.98
N GLY A 7 4.24 12.97 -3.08
CA GLY A 7 4.68 13.34 -4.43
C GLY A 7 5.48 12.25 -5.15
N GLY A 8 5.26 10.99 -4.79
CA GLY A 8 5.85 9.83 -5.45
C GLY A 8 7.14 9.34 -4.80
N LEU A 9 7.69 8.25 -5.38
CA LEU A 9 8.88 7.57 -4.86
C LEU A 9 10.09 8.51 -4.78
N ALA A 10 10.33 9.31 -5.82
CA ALA A 10 11.48 10.21 -5.87
C ALA A 10 11.47 11.22 -4.72
N MET A 11 10.31 11.80 -4.41
CA MET A 11 10.20 12.75 -3.30
C MET A 11 10.44 12.09 -1.95
N CYS A 12 9.95 10.86 -1.76
CA CYS A 12 10.23 10.11 -0.52
C CYS A 12 11.72 9.82 -0.34
N VAL A 13 12.44 9.49 -1.42
CA VAL A 13 13.89 9.32 -1.40
C VAL A 13 14.60 10.62 -1.03
N GLU A 14 14.18 11.76 -1.57
CA GLU A 14 14.76 13.07 -1.20
C GLU A 14 14.49 13.42 0.27
N VAL A 15 13.31 13.12 0.79
CA VAL A 15 13.01 13.29 2.23
C VAL A 15 13.95 12.42 3.08
N ALA A 16 14.16 11.16 2.69
CA ALA A 16 15.05 10.25 3.41
C ALA A 16 16.50 10.75 3.42
N LYS A 17 17.01 11.21 2.27
CA LYS A 17 18.35 11.83 2.18
C LYS A 17 18.47 13.05 3.06
N LEU A 18 17.48 13.95 3.00
CA LEU A 18 17.50 15.17 3.81
C LEU A 18 17.57 14.88 5.31
N LEU A 19 16.86 13.85 5.77
CA LEU A 19 16.89 13.43 7.18
C LEU A 19 18.23 12.79 7.55
N ALA A 20 18.82 11.99 6.68
CA ALA A 20 20.13 11.40 6.89
C ALA A 20 21.22 12.48 6.97
N ASP A 21 21.21 13.44 6.04
CA ASP A 21 22.25 14.48 5.93
C ASP A 21 22.19 15.50 7.08
N ARG A 22 20.99 15.87 7.51
CA ARG A 22 20.83 16.92 8.54
C ARG A 22 20.98 16.40 9.97
N ASP A 23 20.29 15.32 10.27
CA ASP A 23 20.08 14.90 11.67
C ASP A 23 20.49 13.45 11.92
N GLN A 24 20.99 12.74 10.91
CA GLN A 24 21.25 11.29 10.96
C GLN A 24 20.02 10.49 11.41
N ARG A 25 18.83 10.97 11.04
CA ARG A 25 17.55 10.35 11.41
C ARG A 25 17.14 9.28 10.42
N GLY A 26 16.47 8.29 10.96
CA GLY A 26 15.79 7.27 10.15
C GLY A 26 14.42 7.73 9.64
N VAL A 27 13.93 7.04 8.63
CA VAL A 27 12.57 7.17 8.13
C VAL A 27 11.75 5.94 8.44
N ALA A 28 10.51 6.15 8.87
CA ALA A 28 9.47 5.15 8.90
C ALA A 28 8.55 5.40 7.71
N MET A 29 8.39 4.41 6.83
CA MET A 29 7.52 4.52 5.68
C MET A 29 6.08 4.25 6.10
N HIS A 30 5.20 5.21 5.87
CA HIS A 30 3.76 5.01 6.00
C HIS A 30 3.25 4.26 4.77
N ALA A 31 2.53 3.16 4.98
CA ALA A 31 2.06 2.31 3.91
C ALA A 31 0.65 1.76 4.20
N TRP A 32 -0.28 2.64 4.52
CA TRP A 32 -1.67 2.26 4.80
C TRP A 32 -2.47 1.91 3.55
N GLY A 33 -2.02 2.30 2.38
CA GLY A 33 -2.63 1.94 1.11
C GLY A 33 -2.45 0.46 0.76
N ALA A 34 -3.32 -0.05 -0.11
CA ALA A 34 -3.26 -1.44 -0.60
C ALA A 34 -2.62 -1.54 -2.00
N GLY A 35 -2.26 -2.74 -2.42
CA GLY A 35 -1.78 -3.03 -3.76
C GLY A 35 -0.54 -2.23 -4.15
N ALA A 36 -0.63 -1.47 -5.24
CA ALA A 36 0.49 -0.70 -5.78
C ALA A 36 1.00 0.39 -4.83
N SER A 37 0.11 1.00 -4.05
CA SER A 37 0.47 2.01 -3.06
C SER A 37 1.41 1.45 -1.99
N LEU A 38 1.10 0.28 -1.45
CA LEU A 38 1.98 -0.41 -0.50
C LEU A 38 3.33 -0.72 -1.15
N MET A 39 3.34 -1.30 -2.36
CA MET A 39 4.58 -1.70 -3.01
C MET A 39 5.49 -0.51 -3.37
N GLN A 40 4.93 0.67 -3.66
CA GLN A 40 5.72 1.89 -3.79
C GLN A 40 6.53 2.17 -2.51
N ASN A 41 5.89 2.11 -1.36
CA ASN A 41 6.52 2.36 -0.07
C ASN A 41 7.53 1.26 0.31
N VAL A 42 7.27 0.01 -0.03
CA VAL A 42 8.23 -1.10 0.11
C VAL A 42 9.51 -0.81 -0.69
N HIS A 43 9.38 -0.44 -1.96
CA HIS A 43 10.54 -0.10 -2.80
C HIS A 43 11.33 1.09 -2.28
N VAL A 44 10.65 2.16 -1.81
CA VAL A 44 11.34 3.30 -1.18
C VAL A 44 12.06 2.86 0.09
N GLY A 45 11.41 2.02 0.91
CA GLY A 45 12.01 1.49 2.13
C GLY A 45 13.32 0.76 1.89
N PHE A 46 13.39 -0.06 0.84
CA PHE A 46 14.63 -0.74 0.45
C PHE A 46 15.66 0.17 -0.23
N ALA A 47 15.21 1.22 -0.92
CA ALA A 47 16.10 2.17 -1.58
C ALA A 47 16.81 3.13 -0.60
N CYS A 48 16.29 3.31 0.60
CA CYS A 48 16.79 4.28 1.58
C CYS A 48 17.50 3.58 2.73
N PRO A 49 18.84 3.69 2.84
CA PRO A 49 19.62 3.00 3.88
C PRO A 49 19.24 3.39 5.33
N ASN A 50 18.65 4.55 5.52
CA ASN A 50 18.17 5.02 6.81
C ASN A 50 16.71 4.68 7.11
N THR A 51 16.11 3.77 6.37
CA THR A 51 14.79 3.22 6.70
C THR A 51 14.88 2.37 7.96
N VAL A 52 14.10 2.72 8.97
CA VAL A 52 14.08 2.02 10.27
C VAL A 52 12.90 1.07 10.40
N THR A 53 11.80 1.35 9.71
CA THR A 53 10.61 0.51 9.70
C THR A 53 9.74 0.81 8.50
N LEU A 54 8.93 -0.18 8.15
CA LEU A 54 7.89 -0.09 7.13
C LEU A 54 6.56 -0.45 7.80
N GLU A 55 5.58 0.42 7.69
CA GLU A 55 4.24 0.14 8.15
C GLU A 55 3.56 -0.82 7.16
N ILE A 56 2.99 -1.90 7.70
CA ILE A 56 2.15 -2.84 6.94
C ILE A 56 0.81 -2.92 7.65
N ALA A 57 -0.27 -2.61 6.98
CA ALA A 57 -1.60 -2.73 7.58
C ALA A 57 -1.88 -4.20 7.97
N PRO A 58 -2.53 -4.44 9.12
CA PRO A 58 -2.68 -5.78 9.68
C PRO A 58 -3.63 -6.67 8.88
N ALA A 59 -4.50 -6.07 8.08
CA ALA A 59 -5.47 -6.82 7.28
C ALA A 59 -5.72 -6.08 5.95
N TYR A 60 -5.50 -6.80 4.86
CA TYR A 60 -5.86 -6.38 3.52
C TYR A 60 -6.92 -7.32 2.95
N GLY A 61 -7.83 -6.76 2.16
CA GLY A 61 -8.86 -7.53 1.50
C GLY A 61 -8.34 -8.32 0.27
N PRO A 62 -9.20 -9.17 -0.32
CA PRO A 62 -8.83 -10.00 -1.46
C PRO A 62 -8.35 -9.22 -2.68
N LEU A 63 -8.78 -7.99 -2.87
CA LEU A 63 -8.25 -7.11 -3.92
C LEU A 63 -6.75 -6.91 -3.77
N HIS A 64 -6.29 -6.62 -2.55
CA HIS A 64 -4.86 -6.43 -2.29
C HIS A 64 -4.06 -7.70 -2.62
N SER A 65 -4.50 -8.85 -2.10
CA SER A 65 -3.81 -10.13 -2.32
C SER A 65 -3.75 -10.53 -3.79
N LEU A 66 -4.80 -10.24 -4.57
CA LEU A 66 -4.81 -10.53 -6.01
C LEU A 66 -3.91 -9.58 -6.80
N VAL A 67 -3.79 -8.32 -6.39
CA VAL A 67 -2.94 -7.32 -7.08
C VAL A 67 -1.47 -7.51 -6.75
N VAL A 68 -1.15 -7.78 -5.50
CA VAL A 68 0.25 -7.90 -5.01
C VAL A 68 0.79 -9.32 -5.24
N GLY A 69 -0.07 -10.33 -5.08
CA GLY A 69 0.33 -11.73 -5.20
C GLY A 69 1.48 -12.08 -4.25
N ASP A 70 2.52 -12.70 -4.80
CA ASP A 70 3.74 -13.10 -4.11
C ASP A 70 4.85 -12.03 -4.11
N SER A 71 4.55 -10.80 -4.55
CA SER A 71 5.53 -9.71 -4.59
C SER A 71 5.85 -9.11 -3.22
N LEU A 72 4.93 -9.25 -2.26
CA LEU A 72 5.17 -8.92 -0.86
C LEU A 72 5.41 -10.21 -0.08
N GLN A 73 6.63 -10.41 0.35
CA GLN A 73 7.01 -11.55 1.18
C GLN A 73 7.50 -11.06 2.53
N MET A 74 7.16 -11.80 3.58
CA MET A 74 7.53 -11.47 4.95
C MET A 74 8.02 -12.72 5.67
N GLU A 75 9.09 -12.57 6.43
CA GLU A 75 9.63 -13.63 7.28
C GLU A 75 10.08 -13.06 8.62
N GLY A 76 9.65 -13.66 9.71
CA GLY A 76 10.04 -13.25 11.06
C GLY A 76 9.73 -11.79 11.40
N GLY A 77 8.68 -11.21 10.81
CA GLY A 77 8.33 -9.78 10.99
C GLY A 77 9.11 -8.82 10.10
N MET A 78 9.94 -9.34 9.21
CA MET A 78 10.71 -8.57 8.24
C MET A 78 10.09 -8.68 6.86
N VAL A 79 10.03 -7.59 6.12
CA VAL A 79 9.70 -7.60 4.70
C VAL A 79 10.94 -8.01 3.92
N LEU A 80 10.76 -8.95 2.98
CA LEU A 80 11.85 -9.37 2.10
C LEU A 80 11.96 -8.44 0.88
N PRO A 81 13.16 -8.28 0.30
CA PRO A 81 13.35 -7.46 -0.89
C PRO A 81 12.45 -7.91 -2.05
N PRO A 82 11.73 -7.00 -2.72
CA PRO A 82 10.98 -7.36 -3.92
C PRO A 82 11.91 -7.81 -5.05
N GLU A 83 11.59 -8.91 -5.71
CA GLU A 83 12.40 -9.46 -6.81
C GLU A 83 11.78 -9.24 -8.20
N LYS A 84 10.47 -8.94 -8.26
CA LYS A 84 9.77 -8.75 -9.53
C LYS A 84 10.07 -7.37 -10.14
N PRO A 85 10.10 -7.27 -11.48
CA PRO A 85 10.27 -5.98 -12.16
C PRO A 85 9.19 -4.96 -11.81
N GLY A 86 9.55 -3.69 -11.84
CA GLY A 86 8.67 -2.57 -11.52
C GLY A 86 8.21 -2.62 -10.06
N LEU A 87 6.93 -2.40 -9.81
CA LEU A 87 6.34 -2.54 -8.47
C LEU A 87 5.97 -3.98 -8.11
N GLY A 88 6.11 -4.92 -9.04
CA GLY A 88 5.71 -6.29 -8.83
C GLY A 88 4.21 -6.52 -8.71
N VAL A 89 3.38 -5.58 -9.15
CA VAL A 89 1.92 -5.67 -9.08
C VAL A 89 1.30 -5.81 -10.46
N GLU A 90 0.16 -6.47 -10.53
CA GLU A 90 -0.57 -6.66 -11.78
C GLU A 90 -2.07 -6.41 -11.58
N LEU A 91 -2.65 -5.60 -12.45
CA LEU A 91 -4.08 -5.39 -12.53
C LEU A 91 -4.66 -6.25 -13.65
N THR A 92 -4.92 -7.50 -13.32
CA THR A 92 -5.44 -8.48 -14.26
C THR A 92 -6.90 -8.22 -14.63
N GLU A 93 -7.39 -8.83 -15.74
CA GLU A 93 -8.81 -8.76 -16.09
C GLU A 93 -9.70 -9.43 -15.03
N GLU A 94 -9.22 -10.47 -14.35
CA GLU A 94 -9.93 -11.05 -13.20
C GLU A 94 -10.13 -10.03 -12.09
N VAL A 95 -9.09 -9.29 -11.73
CA VAL A 95 -9.17 -8.24 -10.70
C VAL A 95 -10.15 -7.16 -11.11
N LYS A 96 -10.09 -6.67 -12.35
CA LYS A 96 -11.01 -5.62 -12.85
C LYS A 96 -12.47 -6.06 -12.84
N ASN A 97 -12.72 -7.30 -13.22
CA ASN A 97 -14.07 -7.86 -13.25
C ASN A 97 -14.64 -8.11 -11.85
N ARG A 98 -13.80 -8.61 -10.94
CA ARG A 98 -14.22 -8.92 -9.57
C ARG A 98 -14.35 -7.67 -8.69
N PHE A 99 -13.53 -6.67 -8.94
CA PHE A 99 -13.48 -5.41 -8.20
C PHE A 99 -13.55 -4.21 -9.15
N PRO A 100 -14.69 -4.00 -9.83
CA PRO A 100 -14.82 -2.88 -10.75
C PRO A 100 -14.72 -1.55 -10.01
N PHE A 101 -14.16 -0.55 -10.68
CA PHE A 101 -14.12 0.80 -10.13
C PHE A 101 -15.54 1.34 -9.89
N ILE A 102 -15.76 1.88 -8.70
CA ILE A 102 -17.02 2.51 -8.31
C ILE A 102 -16.75 4.00 -8.12
N PRO A 103 -17.28 4.87 -9.00
CA PRO A 103 -17.12 6.30 -8.85
C PRO A 103 -17.63 6.79 -7.48
N GLY A 104 -16.83 7.62 -6.81
CA GLY A 104 -17.19 8.15 -5.50
C GLY A 104 -16.95 7.20 -4.33
N SER A 105 -16.45 5.97 -4.55
CA SER A 105 -15.95 5.09 -3.50
C SER A 105 -14.52 5.51 -3.11
N GLY A 106 -14.23 5.60 -1.83
CA GLY A 106 -12.88 5.87 -1.34
C GLY A 106 -12.88 6.31 0.11
N GLU A 107 -11.80 6.03 0.78
CA GLU A 107 -11.62 6.29 2.21
C GLU A 107 -11.83 7.77 2.58
N PHE A 108 -11.47 8.67 1.68
CA PHE A 108 -11.56 10.11 1.90
C PHE A 108 -12.71 10.78 1.14
N ASN A 109 -13.59 10.02 0.54
CA ASN A 109 -14.73 10.54 -0.20
C ASN A 109 -15.90 10.89 0.74
N ASN A 110 -15.65 11.81 1.66
CA ASN A 110 -16.66 12.38 2.55
C ASN A 110 -17.58 13.35 1.79
N VAL A 111 -18.27 12.87 0.79
CA VAL A 111 -19.38 13.66 0.22
C VAL A 111 -20.57 13.47 1.15
N VAL A 112 -20.83 14.50 1.96
CA VAL A 112 -21.98 14.55 2.86
C VAL A 112 -23.26 14.17 2.09
N GLY A 113 -23.91 13.07 2.52
CA GLY A 113 -25.15 12.57 1.92
C GLY A 113 -24.98 11.63 0.73
N LYS A 114 -23.77 11.26 0.32
CA LYS A 114 -23.53 10.12 -0.55
C LYS A 114 -23.06 8.91 0.27
N GLU A 115 -23.90 8.01 0.31
CA GLU A 115 -24.09 6.80 1.03
C GLU A 115 -22.85 5.95 1.17
N MET A 116 -22.35 5.83 2.38
CA MET A 116 -21.52 4.72 2.85
C MET A 116 -22.16 3.34 2.60
N GLN A 117 -23.43 3.27 2.27
CA GLN A 117 -24.19 2.03 2.08
C GLN A 117 -23.63 1.12 0.97
N GLN A 118 -23.09 1.67 -0.12
CA GLN A 118 -22.47 0.84 -1.16
C GLN A 118 -21.09 0.33 -0.76
N TYR A 119 -20.40 1.06 0.12
CA TYR A 119 -19.12 0.65 0.68
C TYR A 119 -19.31 -0.47 1.71
N ASP A 120 -20.29 -0.32 2.59
CA ASP A 120 -20.57 -1.28 3.66
C ASP A 120 -20.99 -2.67 3.15
N ALA A 121 -21.79 -2.75 2.11
CA ALA A 121 -22.23 -4.03 1.55
C ALA A 121 -21.06 -4.85 0.97
N ARG A 122 -20.10 -4.20 0.31
CA ARG A 122 -18.91 -4.88 -0.23
C ARG A 122 -17.84 -5.13 0.81
N THR A 123 -17.68 -4.23 1.78
CA THR A 123 -16.74 -4.41 2.87
C THR A 123 -17.16 -5.55 3.78
N ALA A 124 -18.47 -5.74 4.00
CA ALA A 124 -18.98 -6.85 4.78
C ALA A 124 -18.74 -8.22 4.11
N GLU A 125 -18.86 -8.32 2.78
CA GLU A 125 -18.49 -9.55 2.05
C GLU A 125 -16.98 -9.79 1.99
N GLN A 126 -16.19 -8.72 2.01
CA GLN A 126 -14.72 -8.78 1.98
C GLN A 126 -14.12 -9.01 3.36
N ALA A 127 -14.82 -8.61 4.43
CA ALA A 127 -14.36 -8.72 5.82
C ALA A 127 -14.60 -10.09 6.45
N ASP A 128 -15.03 -11.09 5.71
CA ASP A 128 -15.06 -12.48 6.20
C ASP A 128 -13.62 -12.98 6.38
N SER A 129 -13.07 -12.66 7.56
CA SER A 129 -11.71 -13.01 7.97
C SER A 129 -11.48 -14.53 8.13
N SER A 130 -12.52 -15.35 7.98
CA SER A 130 -12.40 -16.82 8.02
C SER A 130 -11.80 -17.42 6.74
N LYS A 131 -11.56 -16.58 5.73
CA LYS A 131 -11.01 -16.98 4.42
C LYS A 131 -9.57 -16.53 4.17
N TRP A 132 -8.88 -16.05 5.23
CA TRP A 132 -7.47 -15.62 5.20
C TRP A 132 -6.53 -16.64 5.81
#